data_e315f7da4a84ae474573989290efe76f
#
_entry.id   e315f7da4a84ae474573989290efe76f
#
_cell.length_a   1.000
_cell.length_b   1.000
_cell.length_c   1.000
_cell.angle_alpha   90.00
_cell.angle_beta   90.00
_cell.angle_gamma   90.00
#
_symmetry.space_group_name_H-M   'P 1'
#
loop_
_entity.id
_entity.type
_entity.pdbx_description
1 polymer ?
#
loop_
_entity_poly.entity_id
_entity_poly.type
_entity_poly.pdbx_seq_one_letter_code
_entity_poly.pdbx_strand_id
1 'polypeptide(L)'
;MHSNLIYSAFDPRFNVVSLPFLFDSVEDADAKLDGEAGEKLKEILDEYGLHCMGIAENGFRQLTNSKQEVKTVDDMKNLKIRVAGSNLLMECYKRWGADATNMNWSETYTALQQKTVEGQENPLPAIDAASVQEVQPYCSMWNAIYDCLFFCINGDIYDSMTPEQQKVIDECGRLATEYERGINRAGDDEIMDRWQNENGVTITNYDDMDIDSFKEAVDGVDEWYQNELESQGYEGAKDLIDTFTK
;
A
#
# COMPACT_ATOMS: atom_id res chain seq x y z
N MET A 1 -1.81 -4.98 14.25
CA MET A 1 -2.18 -4.29 13.00
C MET A 1 -1.00 -4.36 12.05
N HIS A 2 -1.18 -4.81 10.80
CA HIS A 2 -0.11 -4.96 9.81
C HIS A 2 -0.64 -4.70 8.40
N SER A 3 0.27 -4.22 7.51
CA SER A 3 -0.01 -3.92 6.11
C SER A 3 -0.41 -5.17 5.30
N ASN A 4 -1.31 -4.99 4.31
CA ASN A 4 -1.65 -6.03 3.33
C ASN A 4 -0.40 -6.57 2.61
N LEU A 5 0.63 -5.74 2.40
CA LEU A 5 1.90 -6.16 1.80
C LEU A 5 2.73 -7.11 2.70
N ILE A 6 2.53 -7.07 4.04
CA ILE A 6 3.14 -8.06 4.93
C ILE A 6 2.36 -9.38 4.85
N TYR A 7 1.04 -9.32 4.81
CA TYR A 7 0.19 -10.49 4.63
C TYR A 7 0.40 -11.17 3.27
N SER A 8 0.70 -10.40 2.23
CA SER A 8 0.98 -10.94 0.90
C SER A 8 2.22 -11.85 0.83
N ALA A 9 3.09 -11.79 1.84
CA ALA A 9 4.24 -12.69 1.92
C ALA A 9 3.85 -14.17 2.19
N PHE A 10 2.68 -14.44 2.77
CA PHE A 10 2.18 -15.79 2.98
C PHE A 10 0.93 -16.11 2.14
N ASP A 11 0.16 -15.09 1.73
CA ASP A 11 -0.94 -15.25 0.81
C ASP A 11 -0.99 -14.09 -0.21
N PRO A 12 -0.61 -14.35 -1.46
CA PRO A 12 -0.52 -13.31 -2.48
C PRO A 12 -1.87 -12.67 -2.83
N ARG A 13 -3.03 -13.24 -2.43
CA ARG A 13 -4.36 -12.63 -2.62
C ARG A 13 -4.46 -11.24 -1.96
N PHE A 14 -3.73 -11.00 -0.87
CA PHE A 14 -3.70 -9.68 -0.22
C PHE A 14 -3.08 -8.57 -1.05
N ASN A 15 -2.33 -8.89 -2.11
CA ASN A 15 -1.82 -7.87 -3.03
C ASN A 15 -2.91 -7.19 -3.86
N VAL A 16 -4.15 -7.71 -3.91
CA VAL A 16 -5.24 -7.11 -4.69
C VAL A 16 -5.45 -5.65 -4.33
N VAL A 17 -5.32 -5.28 -3.04
CA VAL A 17 -5.42 -3.90 -2.56
C VAL A 17 -4.36 -2.98 -3.19
N SER A 18 -3.22 -3.55 -3.55
CA SER A 18 -2.06 -2.82 -4.12
C SER A 18 -1.99 -2.90 -5.64
N LEU A 19 -3.08 -3.28 -6.32
CA LEU A 19 -3.18 -3.10 -7.77
C LEU A 19 -3.01 -1.61 -8.10
N PRO A 20 -2.19 -1.28 -9.11
CA PRO A 20 -1.87 0.12 -9.38
C PRO A 20 -3.11 0.87 -9.87
N PHE A 21 -3.31 2.08 -9.32
CA PHE A 21 -4.43 2.97 -9.64
C PHE A 21 -5.82 2.33 -9.42
N LEU A 22 -5.90 1.39 -8.47
CA LEU A 22 -7.15 0.69 -8.14
C LEU A 22 -8.19 1.60 -7.48
N PHE A 23 -7.72 2.56 -6.69
CA PHE A 23 -8.57 3.49 -5.97
C PHE A 23 -8.36 4.91 -6.51
N ASP A 24 -9.48 5.60 -6.77
CA ASP A 24 -9.47 6.98 -7.27
C ASP A 24 -9.27 7.99 -6.12
N SER A 25 -9.68 7.63 -4.90
CA SER A 25 -9.57 8.47 -3.71
C SER A 25 -9.60 7.64 -2.42
N VAL A 26 -9.37 8.28 -1.27
CA VAL A 26 -9.51 7.62 0.04
C VAL A 26 -10.96 7.24 0.33
N GLU A 27 -11.95 8.00 -0.18
CA GLU A 27 -13.37 7.68 -0.05
C GLU A 27 -13.75 6.44 -0.88
N ASP A 28 -13.16 6.29 -2.08
CA ASP A 28 -13.34 5.09 -2.91
C ASP A 28 -12.71 3.87 -2.22
N ALA A 29 -11.51 4.03 -1.63
CA ALA A 29 -10.88 2.98 -0.84
C ALA A 29 -11.73 2.58 0.37
N ASP A 30 -12.29 3.56 1.11
CA ASP A 30 -13.19 3.30 2.24
C ASP A 30 -14.43 2.53 1.79
N ALA A 31 -15.08 2.96 0.71
CA ALA A 31 -16.30 2.33 0.22
C ALA A 31 -16.08 0.85 -0.18
N LYS A 32 -14.94 0.54 -0.82
CA LYS A 32 -14.59 -0.83 -1.22
C LYS A 32 -14.15 -1.68 -0.03
N LEU A 33 -13.28 -1.14 0.85
CA LEU A 33 -12.73 -1.88 1.99
C LEU A 33 -13.74 -2.08 3.14
N ASP A 34 -14.73 -1.21 3.26
CA ASP A 34 -15.86 -1.39 4.20
C ASP A 34 -17.03 -2.16 3.57
N GLY A 35 -16.95 -2.46 2.27
CA GLY A 35 -17.94 -3.19 1.49
C GLY A 35 -17.58 -4.66 1.24
N GLU A 36 -18.14 -5.20 0.14
CA GLU A 36 -17.99 -6.61 -0.25
C GLU A 36 -16.51 -7.00 -0.47
N ALA A 37 -15.69 -6.10 -1.03
CA ALA A 37 -14.29 -6.35 -1.28
C ALA A 37 -13.51 -6.56 0.04
N GLY A 38 -13.77 -5.73 1.05
CA GLY A 38 -13.18 -5.89 2.38
C GLY A 38 -13.64 -7.16 3.09
N GLU A 39 -14.92 -7.55 2.96
CA GLU A 39 -15.41 -8.80 3.54
C GLU A 39 -14.69 -10.03 2.93
N LYS A 40 -14.43 -10.04 1.62
CA LYS A 40 -13.62 -11.12 1.00
C LYS A 40 -12.20 -11.21 1.57
N LEU A 41 -11.58 -10.06 1.88
CA LEU A 41 -10.26 -10.07 2.54
C LEU A 41 -10.33 -10.60 3.97
N LYS A 42 -11.40 -10.33 4.71
CA LYS A 42 -11.63 -10.87 6.05
C LYS A 42 -11.85 -12.38 6.01
N GLU A 43 -12.61 -12.88 5.03
CA GLU A 43 -12.78 -14.33 4.81
C GLU A 43 -11.44 -15.03 4.56
N ILE A 44 -10.52 -14.41 3.78
CA ILE A 44 -9.18 -14.93 3.60
C ILE A 44 -8.39 -14.94 4.93
N LEU A 45 -8.52 -13.91 5.77
CA LEU A 45 -7.86 -13.88 7.08
C LEU A 45 -8.39 -14.97 8.02
N ASP A 46 -9.69 -15.27 7.96
CA ASP A 46 -10.32 -16.34 8.73
C ASP A 46 -9.74 -17.71 8.36
N GLU A 47 -9.36 -17.95 7.09
CA GLU A 47 -8.67 -19.19 6.65
C GLU A 47 -7.36 -19.40 7.44
N TYR A 48 -6.75 -18.32 7.93
CA TYR A 48 -5.51 -18.33 8.73
C TYR A 48 -5.76 -18.24 10.24
N GLY A 49 -7.01 -18.36 10.69
CA GLY A 49 -7.38 -18.28 12.10
C GLY A 49 -7.23 -16.86 12.66
N LEU A 50 -7.43 -15.82 11.84
CA LEU A 50 -7.35 -14.43 12.20
C LEU A 50 -8.71 -13.77 12.05
N HIS A 51 -9.35 -13.36 13.13
CA HIS A 51 -10.54 -12.52 13.07
C HIS A 51 -10.17 -11.06 12.84
N CYS A 52 -10.63 -10.46 11.75
CA CYS A 52 -10.34 -9.07 11.39
C CYS A 52 -11.45 -8.14 11.92
N MET A 53 -11.09 -7.32 12.89
CA MET A 53 -12.00 -6.36 13.53
C MET A 53 -12.20 -5.07 12.72
N GLY A 54 -11.33 -4.80 11.74
CA GLY A 54 -11.41 -3.65 10.86
C GLY A 54 -10.21 -3.53 9.92
N ILE A 55 -10.41 -2.80 8.83
CA ILE A 55 -9.38 -2.51 7.83
C ILE A 55 -9.03 -1.03 7.92
N ALA A 56 -7.91 -0.72 8.55
CA ALA A 56 -7.39 0.62 8.75
C ALA A 56 -6.57 1.10 7.54
N GLU A 57 -6.15 2.35 7.56
CA GLU A 57 -5.42 2.98 6.47
C GLU A 57 -3.93 3.07 6.77
N ASN A 58 -3.10 2.53 5.87
CA ASN A 58 -1.71 2.99 5.76
C ASN A 58 -1.63 4.17 4.79
N GLY A 59 -2.42 4.13 3.72
CA GLY A 59 -2.68 5.21 2.78
C GLY A 59 -2.06 5.01 1.40
N PHE A 60 -2.19 6.03 0.56
CA PHE A 60 -1.53 6.06 -0.74
C PHE A 60 -0.02 6.16 -0.57
N ARG A 61 0.71 5.31 -1.28
CA ARG A 61 2.15 5.19 -1.21
C ARG A 61 2.79 6.15 -2.21
N GLN A 62 3.58 7.09 -1.69
CA GLN A 62 4.26 8.11 -2.48
C GLN A 62 5.68 7.67 -2.79
N LEU A 63 6.15 8.01 -3.98
CA LEU A 63 7.50 7.67 -4.44
C LEU A 63 8.51 8.70 -3.95
N THR A 64 9.54 8.28 -3.22
CA THR A 64 10.69 9.14 -2.92
C THR A 64 11.95 8.63 -3.58
N ASN A 65 12.86 9.52 -3.98
CA ASN A 65 14.15 9.14 -4.53
C ASN A 65 15.23 10.22 -4.32
N SER A 66 16.48 9.82 -4.51
CA SER A 66 17.65 10.68 -4.33
C SER A 66 18.23 11.27 -5.62
N LYS A 67 17.56 11.09 -6.76
CA LYS A 67 18.14 11.40 -8.08
C LYS A 67 17.49 12.61 -8.76
N GLN A 68 16.17 12.60 -8.92
CA GLN A 68 15.45 13.54 -9.76
C GLN A 68 13.97 13.62 -9.43
N GLU A 69 13.33 14.68 -9.88
CA GLU A 69 11.86 14.69 -9.94
C GLU A 69 11.38 13.59 -10.89
N VAL A 70 10.32 12.89 -10.50
CA VAL A 70 9.64 11.89 -11.33
C VAL A 70 8.27 12.45 -11.69
N LYS A 71 8.05 12.74 -12.97
CA LYS A 71 6.82 13.32 -13.52
C LYS A 71 6.16 12.45 -14.58
N THR A 72 6.96 11.62 -15.24
CA THR A 72 6.52 10.72 -16.31
C THR A 72 7.09 9.33 -16.08
N VAL A 73 6.53 8.31 -16.73
CA VAL A 73 7.07 6.95 -16.64
C VAL A 73 8.52 6.85 -17.14
N ASP A 74 8.92 7.73 -18.07
CA ASP A 74 10.29 7.74 -18.57
C ASP A 74 11.32 8.12 -17.51
N ASP A 75 10.91 8.90 -16.50
CA ASP A 75 11.76 9.29 -15.37
C ASP A 75 12.05 8.12 -14.41
N MET A 76 11.26 7.03 -14.49
CA MET A 76 11.47 5.82 -13.69
C MET A 76 12.62 4.95 -14.21
N LYS A 77 13.03 5.15 -15.47
CA LYS A 77 14.00 4.25 -16.13
C LYS A 77 15.32 4.16 -15.37
N ASN A 78 15.67 2.91 -15.04
CA ASN A 78 16.89 2.54 -14.31
C ASN A 78 17.00 3.09 -12.88
N LEU A 79 15.95 3.69 -12.30
CA LEU A 79 15.94 4.01 -10.88
C LEU A 79 15.95 2.72 -10.07
N LYS A 80 16.85 2.62 -9.12
CA LYS A 80 16.92 1.49 -8.17
C LYS A 80 15.96 1.75 -7.03
N ILE A 81 14.80 1.11 -7.08
CA ILE A 81 13.73 1.33 -6.11
C ILE A 81 13.61 0.14 -5.17
N ARG A 82 13.63 0.42 -3.87
CA ARG A 82 13.25 -0.57 -2.87
C ARG A 82 11.72 -0.71 -2.86
N VAL A 83 11.24 -1.93 -2.92
CA VAL A 83 9.81 -2.25 -2.75
C VAL A 83 9.61 -3.22 -1.59
N ALA A 84 8.39 -3.27 -1.05
CA ALA A 84 7.99 -4.29 -0.09
C ALA A 84 7.91 -5.66 -0.77
N GLY A 85 7.85 -6.74 0.02
CA GLY A 85 7.85 -8.13 -0.45
C GLY A 85 6.61 -8.54 -1.23
N SER A 86 6.43 -8.02 -2.44
CA SER A 86 5.27 -8.27 -3.29
C SER A 86 5.71 -8.52 -4.73
N ASN A 87 5.33 -9.67 -5.29
CA ASN A 87 5.57 -9.97 -6.71
C ASN A 87 4.80 -9.02 -7.62
N LEU A 88 3.61 -8.57 -7.20
CA LEU A 88 2.84 -7.57 -7.93
C LEU A 88 3.60 -6.25 -8.02
N LEU A 89 4.13 -5.74 -6.90
CA LEU A 89 4.94 -4.51 -6.93
C LEU A 89 6.19 -4.68 -7.79
N MET A 90 6.88 -5.80 -7.69
CA MET A 90 8.04 -6.08 -8.55
C MET A 90 7.69 -6.02 -10.03
N GLU A 91 6.54 -6.59 -10.45
CA GLU A 91 6.08 -6.52 -11.85
C GLU A 91 5.66 -5.09 -12.24
N CYS A 92 4.96 -4.35 -11.38
CA CYS A 92 4.60 -2.95 -11.64
C CYS A 92 5.84 -2.09 -11.88
N TYR A 93 6.81 -2.14 -10.96
CA TYR A 93 8.03 -1.34 -11.08
C TYR A 93 8.87 -1.72 -12.31
N LYS A 94 8.91 -3.00 -12.67
CA LYS A 94 9.54 -3.46 -13.91
C LYS A 94 8.83 -2.89 -15.16
N ARG A 95 7.50 -2.85 -15.18
CA ARG A 95 6.74 -2.25 -16.29
C ARG A 95 6.96 -0.75 -16.37
N TRP A 96 7.10 -0.05 -15.25
CA TRP A 96 7.50 1.36 -15.20
C TRP A 96 8.98 1.60 -15.57
N GLY A 97 9.77 0.55 -15.79
CA GLY A 97 11.16 0.64 -16.21
C GLY A 97 12.18 0.84 -15.09
N ALA A 98 11.76 0.74 -13.84
CA ALA A 98 12.64 0.81 -12.68
C ALA A 98 13.33 -0.54 -12.38
N ASP A 99 14.47 -0.48 -11.70
CA ASP A 99 15.20 -1.64 -11.15
C ASP A 99 14.73 -1.86 -9.70
N ALA A 100 13.69 -2.68 -9.54
CA ALA A 100 13.08 -2.92 -8.23
C ALA A 100 13.84 -3.99 -7.43
N THR A 101 14.03 -3.74 -6.15
CA THR A 101 14.64 -4.67 -5.20
C THR A 101 13.75 -4.85 -3.99
N ASN A 102 13.36 -6.09 -3.71
CA ASN A 102 12.65 -6.43 -2.46
C ASN A 102 13.60 -6.34 -1.27
N MET A 103 13.19 -5.60 -0.24
CA MET A 103 13.98 -5.41 0.99
C MET A 103 13.07 -5.12 2.18
N ASN A 104 13.44 -5.64 3.37
CA ASN A 104 12.74 -5.33 4.61
C ASN A 104 12.76 -3.83 4.92
N TRP A 105 11.66 -3.33 5.50
CA TRP A 105 11.55 -1.92 5.88
C TRP A 105 12.67 -1.47 6.84
N SER A 106 13.03 -2.32 7.80
CA SER A 106 14.08 -2.03 8.78
C SER A 106 15.47 -1.79 8.18
N GLU A 107 15.71 -2.24 6.94
CA GLU A 107 16.99 -2.09 6.23
C GLU A 107 16.97 -0.89 5.27
N THR A 108 15.77 -0.38 4.96
CA THR A 108 15.54 0.58 3.87
C THR A 108 16.28 1.90 4.09
N TYR A 109 16.17 2.51 5.29
CA TYR A 109 16.87 3.79 5.56
C TYR A 109 18.38 3.68 5.32
N THR A 110 19.01 2.62 5.84
CA THR A 110 20.45 2.40 5.67
C THR A 110 20.82 2.19 4.20
N ALA A 111 20.01 1.44 3.45
CA ALA A 111 20.23 1.19 2.03
C ALA A 111 20.11 2.47 1.19
N LEU A 112 19.13 3.34 1.49
CA LEU A 112 18.95 4.66 0.88
C LEU A 112 20.13 5.60 1.22
N GLN A 113 20.55 5.66 2.48
CA GLN A 113 21.70 6.46 2.93
C GLN A 113 23.00 6.02 2.24
N GLN A 114 23.19 4.71 2.10
CA GLN A 114 24.36 4.14 1.40
C GLN A 114 24.23 4.16 -0.13
N LYS A 115 23.08 4.57 -0.66
CA LYS A 115 22.77 4.59 -2.10
C LYS A 115 22.85 3.22 -2.77
N THR A 116 22.61 2.14 -2.00
CA THR A 116 22.44 0.78 -2.54
C THR A 116 21.17 0.70 -3.36
N VAL A 117 20.12 1.37 -2.88
CA VAL A 117 18.90 1.74 -3.62
C VAL A 117 18.79 3.27 -3.66
N GLU A 118 18.08 3.79 -4.65
CA GLU A 118 18.00 5.23 -4.93
C GLU A 118 16.67 5.82 -4.50
N GLY A 119 15.65 4.96 -4.32
CA GLY A 119 14.32 5.38 -3.91
C GLY A 119 13.55 4.27 -3.22
N GLN A 120 12.38 4.63 -2.74
CA GLN A 120 11.41 3.75 -2.12
C GLN A 120 10.00 4.34 -2.27
N GLU A 121 8.96 3.58 -1.91
CA GLU A 121 7.60 4.05 -1.84
C GLU A 121 6.96 3.64 -0.52
N ASN A 122 6.22 4.55 0.09
CA ASN A 122 5.41 4.35 1.30
C ASN A 122 4.45 5.53 1.49
N PRO A 123 3.44 5.41 2.36
CA PRO A 123 2.64 6.55 2.78
C PRO A 123 3.47 7.59 3.53
N LEU A 124 3.09 8.86 3.43
CA LEU A 124 3.82 9.98 4.03
C LEU A 124 4.10 9.80 5.53
N PRO A 125 3.12 9.37 6.36
CA PRO A 125 3.37 9.17 7.79
C PRO A 125 4.45 8.10 8.06
N ALA A 126 4.51 7.05 7.25
CA ALA A 126 5.51 6.00 7.41
C ALA A 126 6.91 6.48 6.99
N ILE A 127 7.01 7.29 5.94
CA ILE A 127 8.26 7.90 5.48
C ILE A 127 8.79 8.86 6.54
N ASP A 128 7.91 9.72 7.06
CA ASP A 128 8.25 10.73 8.07
C ASP A 128 8.70 10.10 9.39
N ALA A 129 7.95 9.12 9.89
CA ALA A 129 8.28 8.40 11.13
C ALA A 129 9.65 7.69 11.06
N ALA A 130 10.10 7.31 9.87
CA ALA A 130 11.40 6.68 9.64
C ALA A 130 12.48 7.67 9.22
N SER A 131 12.19 8.97 9.19
CA SER A 131 13.11 10.06 8.77
C SER A 131 13.69 9.85 7.36
N VAL A 132 13.00 9.14 6.48
CA VAL A 132 13.48 8.81 5.13
C VAL A 132 13.68 10.07 4.28
N GLN A 133 12.88 11.12 4.51
CA GLN A 133 13.01 12.43 3.86
C GLN A 133 14.40 13.08 4.04
N GLU A 134 15.13 12.74 5.10
CA GLU A 134 16.49 13.25 5.33
C GLU A 134 17.50 12.79 4.26
N VAL A 135 17.22 11.65 3.61
CA VAL A 135 18.08 11.04 2.58
C VAL A 135 17.42 10.96 1.21
N GLN A 136 16.21 11.52 1.05
CA GLN A 136 15.38 11.46 -0.16
C GLN A 136 14.89 12.86 -0.53
N PRO A 137 15.66 13.64 -1.33
CA PRO A 137 15.34 15.03 -1.65
C PRO A 137 14.18 15.22 -2.64
N TYR A 138 13.66 14.16 -3.24
CA TYR A 138 12.54 14.22 -4.20
C TYR A 138 11.41 13.31 -3.74
N CYS A 139 10.17 13.83 -3.77
CA CYS A 139 8.95 13.10 -3.49
C CYS A 139 7.92 13.36 -4.59
N SER A 140 7.38 12.31 -5.19
CA SER A 140 6.31 12.40 -6.20
C SER A 140 5.02 11.85 -5.62
N MET A 141 3.99 12.72 -5.58
CA MET A 141 2.65 12.43 -5.06
C MET A 141 1.80 11.77 -6.14
N TRP A 142 2.13 10.54 -6.50
CA TRP A 142 1.56 9.85 -7.67
C TRP A 142 0.34 8.98 -7.39
N ASN A 143 0.08 8.66 -6.12
CA ASN A 143 -1.07 7.87 -5.66
C ASN A 143 -1.27 6.54 -6.42
N ALA A 144 -0.17 5.94 -6.93
CA ALA A 144 -0.28 4.77 -7.78
C ALA A 144 -0.66 3.49 -7.01
N ILE A 145 -0.26 3.37 -5.77
CA ILE A 145 -0.47 2.18 -4.93
C ILE A 145 -1.13 2.61 -3.61
N TYR A 146 -2.14 1.86 -3.20
CA TYR A 146 -2.76 1.99 -1.89
C TYR A 146 -2.35 0.82 -0.99
N ASP A 147 -2.29 1.08 0.31
CA ASP A 147 -1.91 0.12 1.35
C ASP A 147 -2.90 0.23 2.52
N CYS A 148 -3.43 -0.88 2.96
CA CYS A 148 -4.31 -0.96 4.13
C CYS A 148 -3.66 -1.74 5.26
N LEU A 149 -4.18 -1.55 6.48
CA LEU A 149 -3.73 -2.24 7.68
C LEU A 149 -4.85 -3.15 8.21
N PHE A 150 -4.61 -4.44 8.29
CA PHE A 150 -5.55 -5.36 8.93
C PHE A 150 -5.41 -5.31 10.46
N PHE A 151 -6.50 -5.00 11.13
CA PHE A 151 -6.57 -4.99 12.60
C PHE A 151 -7.19 -6.31 13.08
N CYS A 152 -6.35 -7.29 13.36
CA CYS A 152 -6.77 -8.66 13.65
C CYS A 152 -6.52 -9.06 15.10
N ILE A 153 -7.34 -9.99 15.57
CA ILE A 153 -7.16 -10.78 16.79
C ILE A 153 -7.04 -12.25 16.42
N ASN A 154 -6.45 -13.06 17.28
CA ASN A 154 -6.45 -14.51 17.08
C ASN A 154 -7.87 -15.07 17.10
N GLY A 155 -8.26 -15.86 16.09
CA GLY A 155 -9.61 -16.40 15.90
C GLY A 155 -10.06 -17.30 17.06
N ASP A 156 -9.21 -18.19 17.55
CA ASP A 156 -9.56 -19.08 18.68
C ASP A 156 -9.86 -18.25 19.96
N ILE A 157 -9.15 -17.15 20.18
CA ILE A 157 -9.43 -16.24 21.29
C ILE A 157 -10.78 -15.55 21.09
N TYR A 158 -11.04 -15.04 19.89
CA TYR A 158 -12.31 -14.41 19.54
C TYR A 158 -13.49 -15.39 19.72
N ASP A 159 -13.37 -16.63 19.21
CA ASP A 159 -14.38 -17.67 19.31
C ASP A 159 -14.64 -18.14 20.76
N SER A 160 -13.66 -17.99 21.65
CA SER A 160 -13.81 -18.29 23.07
C SER A 160 -14.62 -17.23 23.86
N MET A 161 -14.90 -16.09 23.23
CA MET A 161 -15.65 -14.97 23.86
C MET A 161 -17.14 -15.24 23.81
N THR A 162 -17.89 -14.65 24.76
CA THR A 162 -19.36 -14.63 24.67
C THR A 162 -19.82 -13.74 23.50
N PRO A 163 -21.05 -13.96 22.94
CA PRO A 163 -21.56 -13.08 21.89
C PRO A 163 -21.57 -11.58 22.23
N GLU A 164 -21.79 -11.25 23.53
CA GLU A 164 -21.74 -9.88 24.01
C GLU A 164 -20.31 -9.31 23.96
N GLN A 165 -19.30 -10.13 24.30
CA GLN A 165 -17.89 -9.74 24.24
C GLN A 165 -17.43 -9.58 22.78
N GLN A 166 -17.79 -10.52 21.89
CA GLN A 166 -17.51 -10.42 20.45
C GLN A 166 -18.06 -9.11 19.88
N LYS A 167 -19.34 -8.79 20.16
CA LYS A 167 -19.94 -7.54 19.71
C LYS A 167 -19.20 -6.30 20.21
N VAL A 168 -18.70 -6.30 21.44
CA VAL A 168 -17.91 -5.18 21.97
C VAL A 168 -16.57 -5.06 21.25
N ILE A 169 -15.89 -6.18 21.00
CA ILE A 169 -14.60 -6.20 20.30
C ILE A 169 -14.77 -5.69 18.86
N ASP A 170 -15.79 -6.16 18.13
CA ASP A 170 -16.05 -5.72 16.76
C ASP A 170 -16.36 -4.22 16.70
N GLU A 171 -17.21 -3.73 17.61
CA GLU A 171 -17.55 -2.30 17.66
C GLU A 171 -16.32 -1.44 18.04
N CYS A 172 -15.48 -1.90 18.97
CA CYS A 172 -14.24 -1.22 19.30
C CYS A 172 -13.26 -1.23 18.12
N GLY A 173 -13.17 -2.34 17.38
CA GLY A 173 -12.35 -2.46 16.18
C GLY A 173 -12.79 -1.48 15.09
N ARG A 174 -14.10 -1.43 14.82
CA ARG A 174 -14.69 -0.48 13.86
C ARG A 174 -14.38 0.98 14.25
N LEU A 175 -14.66 1.36 15.49
CA LEU A 175 -14.40 2.73 15.97
C LEU A 175 -12.90 3.09 15.95
N ALA A 176 -12.04 2.14 16.31
CA ALA A 176 -10.59 2.34 16.27
C ALA A 176 -10.09 2.56 14.84
N THR A 177 -10.65 1.81 13.88
CA THR A 177 -10.32 1.95 12.45
C THR A 177 -10.77 3.31 11.90
N GLU A 178 -12.01 3.73 12.19
CA GLU A 178 -12.52 5.05 11.78
C GLU A 178 -11.68 6.20 12.36
N TYR A 179 -11.30 6.08 13.63
CA TYR A 179 -10.46 7.08 14.29
C TYR A 179 -9.04 7.12 13.70
N GLU A 180 -8.46 5.96 13.43
CA GLU A 180 -7.13 5.82 12.83
C GLU A 180 -7.09 6.47 11.44
N ARG A 181 -8.03 6.17 10.56
CA ARG A 181 -8.13 6.80 9.24
C ARG A 181 -8.18 8.32 9.33
N GLY A 182 -8.97 8.85 10.27
CA GLY A 182 -9.07 10.29 10.50
C GLY A 182 -7.75 10.95 10.93
N ILE A 183 -6.99 10.32 11.80
CA ILE A 183 -5.69 10.83 12.26
C ILE A 183 -4.65 10.71 11.15
N ASN A 184 -4.62 9.58 10.46
CA ASN A 184 -3.64 9.32 9.40
C ASN A 184 -3.73 10.39 8.31
N ARG A 185 -4.93 10.67 7.82
CA ARG A 185 -5.20 11.67 6.78
C ARG A 185 -4.93 13.12 7.21
N ALA A 186 -5.21 13.44 8.47
CA ALA A 186 -5.08 14.81 8.98
C ALA A 186 -3.62 15.31 9.04
N GLY A 187 -2.63 14.43 8.96
CA GLY A 187 -1.21 14.78 9.10
C GLY A 187 -0.49 15.07 7.80
N ASP A 188 -1.03 14.68 6.66
CA ASP A 188 -0.31 14.70 5.38
C ASP A 188 0.11 16.10 4.94
N ASP A 189 -0.77 17.10 5.04
CA ASP A 189 -0.46 18.49 4.68
C ASP A 189 0.64 19.06 5.55
N GLU A 190 0.62 18.80 6.86
CA GLU A 190 1.65 19.27 7.80
C GLU A 190 3.01 18.61 7.51
N ILE A 191 3.01 17.33 7.17
CA ILE A 191 4.21 16.59 6.75
C ILE A 191 4.81 17.23 5.49
N MET A 192 4.00 17.45 4.46
CA MET A 192 4.45 18.04 3.20
C MET A 192 5.02 19.44 3.40
N ASP A 193 4.33 20.30 4.16
CA ASP A 193 4.79 21.64 4.48
C ASP A 193 6.14 21.62 5.20
N ARG A 194 6.31 20.75 6.18
CA ARG A 194 7.57 20.60 6.92
C ARG A 194 8.69 20.08 6.01
N TRP A 195 8.42 19.09 5.17
CA TRP A 195 9.43 18.55 4.25
C TRP A 195 9.93 19.60 3.27
N GLN A 196 9.05 20.43 2.70
CA GLN A 196 9.44 21.50 1.80
C GLN A 196 10.21 22.62 2.50
N ASN A 197 9.73 23.08 3.66
CA ASN A 197 10.25 24.26 4.32
C ASN A 197 11.47 24.00 5.21
N GLU A 198 11.56 22.82 5.83
CA GLU A 198 12.60 22.49 6.81
C GLU A 198 13.60 21.46 6.29
N ASN A 199 13.17 20.48 5.50
CA ASN A 199 14.03 19.44 4.99
C ASN A 199 14.52 19.66 3.55
N GLY A 200 13.97 20.65 2.85
CA GLY A 200 14.34 20.99 1.47
C GLY A 200 13.95 19.91 0.44
N VAL A 201 12.90 19.13 0.72
CA VAL A 201 12.38 18.12 -0.20
C VAL A 201 11.62 18.82 -1.33
N THR A 202 11.94 18.47 -2.56
CA THR A 202 11.15 18.88 -3.73
C THR A 202 9.96 17.91 -3.87
N ILE A 203 8.75 18.46 -3.71
CA ILE A 203 7.51 17.69 -3.87
C ILE A 203 6.93 17.98 -5.27
N THR A 204 6.72 16.92 -6.05
CA THR A 204 5.97 16.96 -7.31
C THR A 204 4.54 16.55 -7.02
N ASN A 205 3.58 17.46 -7.21
CA ASN A 205 2.17 17.16 -6.95
C ASN A 205 1.58 16.29 -8.07
N TYR A 206 0.48 15.61 -7.76
CA TYR A 206 -0.23 14.73 -8.68
C TYR A 206 -0.58 15.44 -10.01
N ASP A 207 -1.09 16.67 -9.95
CA ASP A 207 -1.49 17.46 -11.12
C ASP A 207 -0.32 17.91 -12.01
N ASP A 208 0.92 17.84 -11.50
CA ASP A 208 2.14 18.16 -12.23
C ASP A 208 2.76 16.93 -12.92
N MET A 209 2.11 15.78 -12.82
CA MET A 209 2.59 14.50 -13.34
C MET A 209 1.75 14.03 -14.54
N ASP A 210 2.39 13.35 -15.46
CA ASP A 210 1.72 12.60 -16.54
C ASP A 210 1.30 11.20 -16.02
N ILE A 211 0.23 11.19 -15.21
CA ILE A 211 -0.30 9.97 -14.60
C ILE A 211 -0.74 8.95 -15.64
N ASP A 212 -1.23 9.40 -16.79
CA ASP A 212 -1.66 8.51 -17.86
C ASP A 212 -0.47 7.67 -18.38
N SER A 213 0.72 8.23 -18.46
CA SER A 213 1.93 7.48 -18.86
C SER A 213 2.23 6.31 -17.91
N PHE A 214 1.99 6.48 -16.60
CA PHE A 214 2.18 5.41 -15.62
C PHE A 214 1.07 4.36 -15.69
N LYS A 215 -0.19 4.78 -15.91
CA LYS A 215 -1.32 3.86 -16.08
C LYS A 215 -1.15 3.00 -17.33
N GLU A 216 -0.77 3.60 -18.47
CA GLU A 216 -0.53 2.88 -19.73
C GLU A 216 0.59 1.83 -19.59
N ALA A 217 1.65 2.13 -18.83
CA ALA A 217 2.76 1.20 -18.65
C ALA A 217 2.38 -0.06 -17.86
N VAL A 218 1.35 0.00 -17.01
CA VAL A 218 0.88 -1.13 -16.20
C VAL A 218 -0.43 -1.73 -16.74
N ASP A 219 -0.87 -1.34 -17.92
CA ASP A 219 -2.06 -1.91 -18.55
C ASP A 219 -1.99 -3.44 -18.59
N GLY A 220 -3.09 -4.13 -18.22
CA GLY A 220 -3.18 -5.58 -18.13
C GLY A 220 -2.36 -6.20 -16.97
N VAL A 221 -1.92 -5.42 -15.97
CA VAL A 221 -1.26 -6.00 -14.80
C VAL A 221 -2.23 -6.77 -13.90
N ASP A 222 -3.49 -6.40 -13.89
CA ASP A 222 -4.58 -7.10 -13.21
C ASP A 222 -4.80 -8.50 -13.80
N GLU A 223 -4.80 -8.64 -15.14
CA GLU A 223 -4.85 -9.92 -15.82
C GLU A 223 -3.59 -10.76 -15.53
N TRP A 224 -2.40 -10.14 -15.54
CA TRP A 224 -1.17 -10.81 -15.15
C TRP A 224 -1.26 -11.33 -13.71
N TYR A 225 -1.76 -10.50 -12.78
CA TYR A 225 -1.90 -10.88 -11.37
C TYR A 225 -2.93 -12.00 -11.18
N GLN A 226 -4.07 -11.96 -11.89
CA GLN A 226 -5.03 -13.05 -11.90
C GLN A 226 -4.36 -14.37 -12.31
N ASN A 227 -3.65 -14.37 -13.45
CA ASN A 227 -2.96 -15.55 -13.96
C ASN A 227 -1.91 -16.08 -12.98
N GLU A 228 -1.21 -15.18 -12.30
CA GLU A 228 -0.21 -15.54 -11.27
C GLU A 228 -0.87 -16.26 -10.09
N LEU A 229 -2.00 -15.73 -9.57
CA LEU A 229 -2.76 -16.37 -8.50
C LEU A 229 -3.30 -17.74 -8.92
N GLU A 230 -3.90 -17.84 -10.09
CA GLU A 230 -4.45 -19.10 -10.62
C GLU A 230 -3.34 -20.16 -10.83
N SER A 231 -2.16 -19.75 -11.29
CA SER A 231 -1.00 -20.66 -11.45
C SER A 231 -0.49 -21.22 -10.13
N GLN A 232 -0.72 -20.53 -9.02
CA GLN A 232 -0.38 -20.94 -7.65
C GLN A 232 -1.52 -21.74 -6.98
N GLY A 233 -2.65 -21.93 -7.69
CA GLY A 233 -3.77 -22.72 -7.21
C GLY A 233 -4.82 -21.96 -6.40
N TYR A 234 -4.79 -20.64 -6.42
CA TYR A 234 -5.82 -19.81 -5.77
C TYR A 234 -7.06 -19.71 -6.67
N GLU A 235 -8.03 -20.59 -6.40
CA GLU A 235 -9.33 -20.58 -7.08
C GLU A 235 -10.11 -19.28 -6.71
N GLY A 236 -10.87 -18.72 -7.66
CA GLY A 236 -11.65 -17.49 -7.43
C GLY A 236 -10.85 -16.18 -7.49
N ALA A 237 -9.59 -16.21 -7.94
CA ALA A 237 -8.76 -15.01 -8.11
C ALA A 237 -9.45 -13.93 -8.95
N LYS A 238 -10.09 -14.33 -10.07
CA LYS A 238 -10.85 -13.40 -10.90
C LYS A 238 -12.00 -12.73 -10.13
N ASP A 239 -12.77 -13.47 -9.36
CA ASP A 239 -13.91 -12.95 -8.60
C ASP A 239 -13.44 -11.96 -7.52
N LEU A 240 -12.32 -12.25 -6.85
CA LEU A 240 -11.69 -11.33 -5.92
C LEU A 240 -11.30 -10.01 -6.61
N ILE A 241 -10.57 -10.06 -7.73
CA ILE A 241 -10.14 -8.88 -8.48
C ILE A 241 -11.35 -8.09 -9.00
N ASP A 242 -12.34 -8.77 -9.58
CA ASP A 242 -13.57 -8.16 -10.10
C ASP A 242 -14.35 -7.38 -9.01
N THR A 243 -14.29 -7.84 -7.75
CA THR A 243 -14.96 -7.15 -6.64
C THR A 243 -14.30 -5.82 -6.31
N PHE A 244 -13.01 -5.68 -6.58
CA PHE A 244 -12.26 -4.43 -6.37
C PHE A 244 -12.33 -3.48 -7.58
N THR A 245 -12.47 -4.01 -8.79
CA THR A 245 -12.36 -3.24 -10.05
C THR A 245 -13.71 -2.81 -10.64
N LYS A 246 -14.82 -3.29 -10.08
CA LYS A 246 -16.20 -2.90 -10.45
C LYS A 246 -16.75 -1.86 -9.49
#